data_fc257770eef5b64707f6136f9c2e4bc9
#
_entry.id   fc257770eef5b64707f6136f9c2e4bc9
#
_cell.length_a   1.000
_cell.length_b   1.000
_cell.length_c   1.000
_cell.angle_alpha   90.00
_cell.angle_beta   90.00
_cell.angle_gamma   90.00
#
_symmetry.space_group_name_H-M   'P 1'
#
loop_
_entity.id
_entity.type
_entity.pdbx_description
1 polymer ?
#
loop_
_entity_poly.entity_id
_entity_poly.type
_entity_poly.pdbx_seq_one_letter_code
_entity_poly.pdbx_strand_id
1 'polypeptide(L)'
;GEKLETAEIEKIYNSGTTDSKGEVVVGGYLVTVTDTDTKNPVANAAVALHKDNFISIRLPNSRLLDYADQTTVTVQLVKDKSAVPDMSISVTDKNDNYAYGKTDKAGQITVPTGSGKTNEDGKVTGGYEDADGDRWTLTVKVIRTDTKRPISGSEVSIGKTGNITVKLPDGADLDAKHQVTIIVTDHKKNPQENKNITVKGDLNQTEKGKTDKNGELTVPEIEETERHGVYIVGYTDGTFGPSRSMTRSEAATIFARLLAEKNGDTISTAANTKFTDVPRNAWYSGYVKYLANNGITYGKSKTIFAPNDAITRAEFTTMAVRFFEVYGDGDAEIMEQFSSFNDVSSGYWAAEYIKYAALHGWINGYGDGSF
;
A
#
# COMPACT_ATOMS: atom_id res chain seq x y z
N GLY A 1 14.49 -31.08 -14.49
CA GLY A 1 13.21 -30.98 -15.17
C GLY A 1 12.12 -30.58 -14.18
N GLU A 2 11.90 -29.28 -13.98
CA GLU A 2 10.71 -28.79 -13.27
C GLU A 2 9.48 -29.09 -14.13
N LYS A 3 8.48 -29.70 -13.54
CA LYS A 3 7.18 -29.91 -14.19
C LYS A 3 6.49 -28.56 -14.29
N LEU A 4 6.27 -28.08 -15.52
CA LEU A 4 5.31 -27.02 -15.79
C LEU A 4 3.93 -27.43 -15.21
N GLU A 5 3.23 -26.49 -14.57
CA GLU A 5 1.89 -26.77 -14.07
C GLU A 5 0.95 -27.16 -15.23
N THR A 6 0.03 -28.07 -14.98
CA THR A 6 -0.86 -28.65 -16.00
C THR A 6 -1.63 -27.59 -16.79
N ALA A 7 -1.98 -26.45 -16.16
CA ALA A 7 -2.70 -25.35 -16.81
C ALA A 7 -1.85 -24.55 -17.82
N GLU A 8 -0.52 -24.52 -17.68
CA GLU A 8 0.38 -23.89 -18.65
C GLU A 8 0.63 -24.79 -19.86
N ILE A 9 0.71 -26.11 -19.64
CA ILE A 9 0.91 -27.09 -20.73
C ILE A 9 -0.25 -27.07 -21.72
N GLU A 10 -1.48 -26.88 -21.27
CA GLU A 10 -2.65 -26.82 -22.15
C GLU A 10 -2.69 -25.58 -23.07
N LYS A 11 -1.95 -24.51 -22.74
CA LYS A 11 -1.86 -23.29 -23.55
C LYS A 11 -0.77 -23.35 -24.61
N ILE A 12 0.20 -24.25 -24.48
CA ILE A 12 1.31 -24.37 -25.43
C ILE A 12 0.83 -25.06 -26.71
N TYR A 13 1.03 -24.39 -27.85
CA TYR A 13 0.73 -24.94 -29.17
C TYR A 13 1.92 -25.74 -29.74
N ASN A 14 3.16 -25.21 -29.59
CA ASN A 14 4.39 -25.83 -30.07
C ASN A 14 5.58 -25.33 -29.24
N SER A 15 6.59 -26.16 -29.05
CA SER A 15 7.78 -25.77 -28.28
C SER A 15 9.04 -26.45 -28.82
N GLY A 16 10.19 -25.85 -28.49
CA GLY A 16 11.50 -26.37 -28.86
C GLY A 16 12.61 -25.66 -28.08
N THR A 17 13.84 -26.01 -28.40
CA THR A 17 15.03 -25.43 -27.77
C THR A 17 15.96 -24.92 -28.87
N THR A 18 16.55 -23.75 -28.68
CA THR A 18 17.51 -23.18 -29.67
C THR A 18 18.77 -24.04 -29.81
N ASP A 19 19.20 -24.20 -31.02
CA ASP A 19 20.39 -24.94 -31.40
C ASP A 19 21.70 -24.13 -31.18
N SER A 20 22.83 -24.64 -31.68
CA SER A 20 24.14 -23.95 -31.59
C SER A 20 24.22 -22.63 -32.37
N LYS A 21 23.23 -22.35 -33.24
CA LYS A 21 23.10 -21.08 -33.96
C LYS A 21 22.11 -20.13 -33.27
N GLY A 22 21.56 -20.54 -32.10
CA GLY A 22 20.53 -19.80 -31.39
C GLY A 22 19.16 -19.89 -32.08
N GLU A 23 18.92 -20.86 -32.94
CA GLU A 23 17.73 -20.97 -33.79
C GLU A 23 16.81 -22.13 -33.36
N VAL A 24 15.51 -21.90 -33.44
CA VAL A 24 14.48 -22.93 -33.23
C VAL A 24 13.26 -22.62 -34.09
N VAL A 25 12.57 -23.66 -34.55
CA VAL A 25 11.31 -23.55 -35.28
C VAL A 25 10.17 -23.95 -34.39
N VAL A 26 9.21 -23.05 -34.20
CA VAL A 26 7.97 -23.28 -33.44
C VAL A 26 6.76 -22.80 -34.23
N GLY A 27 5.81 -23.68 -34.53
CA GLY A 27 4.54 -23.34 -35.19
C GLY A 27 4.64 -22.58 -36.51
N GLY A 28 5.69 -22.82 -37.30
CA GLY A 28 5.94 -22.11 -38.58
C GLY A 28 6.73 -20.80 -38.45
N TYR A 29 7.14 -20.45 -37.23
CA TYR A 29 8.07 -19.35 -36.98
C TYR A 29 9.47 -19.86 -36.75
N LEU A 30 10.48 -19.18 -37.36
CA LEU A 30 11.86 -19.30 -36.98
C LEU A 30 12.15 -18.24 -35.92
N VAL A 31 12.52 -18.69 -34.74
CA VAL A 31 12.91 -17.83 -33.63
C VAL A 31 14.43 -17.91 -33.46
N THR A 32 15.11 -16.76 -33.51
CA THR A 32 16.54 -16.67 -33.29
C THR A 32 16.80 -15.86 -32.03
N VAL A 33 17.62 -16.38 -31.13
CA VAL A 33 17.99 -15.73 -29.86
C VAL A 33 19.49 -15.47 -29.87
N THR A 34 19.87 -14.20 -29.72
CA THR A 34 21.28 -13.77 -29.76
C THR A 34 21.58 -12.80 -28.61
N ASP A 35 22.85 -12.76 -28.24
CA ASP A 35 23.40 -11.65 -27.47
C ASP A 35 23.32 -10.35 -28.27
N THR A 36 22.89 -9.27 -27.68
CA THR A 36 22.65 -8.02 -28.42
C THR A 36 23.94 -7.35 -28.88
N ASP A 37 24.96 -7.33 -28.02
CA ASP A 37 26.21 -6.61 -28.30
C ASP A 37 27.17 -7.45 -29.18
N THR A 38 27.37 -8.71 -28.82
CA THR A 38 28.33 -9.59 -29.51
C THR A 38 27.76 -10.29 -30.72
N LYS A 39 26.39 -10.32 -30.86
CA LYS A 39 25.66 -11.10 -31.87
C LYS A 39 25.85 -12.62 -31.75
N ASN A 40 26.50 -13.09 -30.69
CA ASN A 40 26.68 -14.52 -30.46
C ASN A 40 25.31 -15.22 -30.23
N PRO A 41 25.16 -16.44 -30.77
CA PRO A 41 23.95 -17.21 -30.58
C PRO A 41 23.75 -17.63 -29.11
N VAL A 42 22.50 -17.61 -28.64
CA VAL A 42 22.11 -18.14 -27.34
C VAL A 42 21.49 -19.54 -27.53
N ALA A 43 22.33 -20.55 -27.40
CA ALA A 43 21.91 -21.94 -27.51
C ALA A 43 21.20 -22.39 -26.21
N ASN A 44 20.39 -23.46 -26.33
CA ASN A 44 19.64 -24.07 -25.23
C ASN A 44 18.62 -23.15 -24.54
N ALA A 45 18.15 -22.10 -25.19
CA ALA A 45 16.97 -21.36 -24.74
C ALA A 45 15.71 -22.16 -25.06
N ALA A 46 14.85 -22.39 -24.09
CA ALA A 46 13.56 -23.04 -24.31
C ALA A 46 12.57 -22.02 -24.86
N VAL A 47 11.92 -22.34 -26.00
CA VAL A 47 10.97 -21.47 -26.71
C VAL A 47 9.65 -22.18 -26.82
N ALA A 48 8.58 -21.52 -26.48
CA ALA A 48 7.21 -22.05 -26.61
C ALA A 48 6.32 -21.03 -27.32
N LEU A 49 5.57 -21.50 -28.32
CA LEU A 49 4.48 -20.78 -28.96
C LEU A 49 3.17 -21.18 -28.29
N HIS A 50 2.41 -20.21 -27.83
CA HIS A 50 1.12 -20.37 -27.17
C HIS A 50 -0.04 -20.19 -28.16
N LYS A 51 -1.22 -20.71 -27.82
CA LYS A 51 -2.43 -20.70 -28.67
C LYS A 51 -2.93 -19.29 -29.03
N ASP A 52 -2.61 -18.31 -28.20
CA ASP A 52 -2.93 -16.89 -28.39
C ASP A 52 -1.89 -16.11 -29.24
N ASN A 53 -1.03 -16.84 -29.95
CA ASN A 53 0.03 -16.29 -30.79
C ASN A 53 1.06 -15.46 -30.00
N PHE A 54 1.41 -15.95 -28.84
CA PHE A 54 2.40 -15.39 -27.92
C PHE A 54 3.59 -16.35 -27.81
N ILE A 55 4.82 -15.83 -27.80
CA ILE A 55 6.05 -16.64 -27.65
C ILE A 55 6.66 -16.38 -26.28
N SER A 56 6.85 -17.43 -25.49
CA SER A 56 7.65 -17.37 -24.28
C SER A 56 9.02 -18.00 -24.48
N ILE A 57 10.03 -17.38 -23.90
CA ILE A 57 11.44 -17.81 -23.98
C ILE A 57 11.99 -17.92 -22.56
N ARG A 58 12.55 -19.08 -22.22
CA ARG A 58 13.33 -19.25 -21.01
C ARG A 58 14.81 -19.37 -21.38
N LEU A 59 15.61 -18.41 -20.89
CA LEU A 59 17.04 -18.40 -21.14
C LEU A 59 17.73 -19.61 -20.48
N PRO A 60 18.85 -20.11 -21.05
CA PRO A 60 19.63 -21.17 -20.41
C PRO A 60 20.17 -20.72 -19.06
N ASN A 61 20.46 -21.67 -18.15
CA ASN A 61 20.94 -21.38 -16.81
C ASN A 61 22.25 -20.59 -16.73
N SER A 62 23.03 -20.60 -17.80
CA SER A 62 24.26 -19.83 -17.96
C SER A 62 24.04 -18.35 -18.23
N ARG A 63 22.79 -17.92 -18.55
CA ARG A 63 22.50 -16.55 -18.95
C ARG A 63 21.42 -15.96 -18.08
N LEU A 64 21.63 -14.75 -17.57
CA LEU A 64 20.63 -13.97 -16.86
C LEU A 64 20.01 -12.93 -17.79
N LEU A 65 18.81 -12.49 -17.45
CA LEU A 65 18.16 -11.36 -18.09
C LEU A 65 18.74 -10.08 -17.48
N ASP A 66 19.70 -9.49 -18.17
CA ASP A 66 20.51 -8.37 -17.69
C ASP A 66 20.54 -7.25 -18.74
N TYR A 67 20.40 -6.01 -18.31
CA TYR A 67 20.44 -4.83 -19.17
C TYR A 67 21.87 -4.56 -19.68
N ALA A 68 22.89 -4.97 -18.92
CA ALA A 68 24.29 -4.89 -19.36
C ALA A 68 24.62 -5.95 -20.42
N ASP A 69 23.86 -7.05 -20.47
CA ASP A 69 24.03 -8.18 -21.37
C ASP A 69 22.69 -8.55 -22.03
N GLN A 70 22.15 -7.59 -22.81
CA GLN A 70 20.84 -7.71 -23.42
C GLN A 70 20.73 -8.87 -24.40
N THR A 71 19.53 -9.40 -24.53
CA THR A 71 19.18 -10.47 -25.46
C THR A 71 18.30 -9.92 -26.58
N THR A 72 18.66 -10.17 -27.83
CA THR A 72 17.82 -9.89 -29.00
C THR A 72 17.10 -11.16 -29.43
N VAL A 73 15.80 -11.07 -29.61
CA VAL A 73 14.96 -12.12 -30.17
C VAL A 73 14.47 -11.66 -31.54
N THR A 74 14.66 -12.49 -32.55
CA THR A 74 14.18 -12.26 -33.92
C THR A 74 13.17 -13.33 -34.30
N VAL A 75 12.02 -12.92 -34.83
CA VAL A 75 10.96 -13.82 -35.28
C VAL A 75 10.68 -13.62 -36.76
N GLN A 76 10.78 -14.70 -37.54
CA GLN A 76 10.55 -14.72 -38.98
C GLN A 76 9.63 -15.88 -39.37
N LEU A 77 8.93 -15.74 -40.45
CA LEU A 77 8.21 -16.88 -41.04
C LEU A 77 9.21 -17.87 -41.67
N VAL A 78 9.01 -19.15 -41.42
CA VAL A 78 9.90 -20.21 -41.98
C VAL A 78 9.88 -20.24 -43.51
N LYS A 79 8.70 -20.01 -44.11
CA LYS A 79 8.43 -20.18 -45.56
C LYS A 79 9.25 -19.21 -46.43
N ASP A 80 9.45 -17.97 -46.02
CA ASP A 80 10.02 -16.91 -46.87
C ASP A 80 10.99 -15.99 -46.09
N LYS A 81 11.25 -16.28 -44.82
CA LYS A 81 12.11 -15.47 -43.93
C LYS A 81 11.63 -14.04 -43.71
N SER A 82 10.37 -13.76 -44.03
CA SER A 82 9.79 -12.43 -43.73
C SER A 82 9.70 -12.18 -42.23
N ALA A 83 9.98 -10.93 -41.85
CA ALA A 83 9.85 -10.47 -40.44
C ALA A 83 8.43 -10.61 -39.93
N VAL A 84 8.28 -10.90 -38.65
CA VAL A 84 6.96 -10.97 -37.96
C VAL A 84 6.90 -9.81 -36.94
N PRO A 85 6.31 -8.67 -37.32
CA PRO A 85 6.10 -7.56 -36.40
C PRO A 85 4.95 -7.84 -35.42
N ASP A 86 4.93 -7.04 -34.32
CA ASP A 86 3.88 -7.08 -33.30
C ASP A 86 3.67 -8.42 -32.58
N MET A 87 4.59 -9.38 -32.76
CA MET A 87 4.59 -10.64 -32.00
C MET A 87 4.90 -10.36 -30.55
N SER A 88 4.01 -10.80 -29.65
CA SER A 88 4.21 -10.70 -28.22
C SER A 88 5.27 -11.70 -27.75
N ILE A 89 6.30 -11.21 -27.07
CA ILE A 89 7.41 -12.02 -26.58
C ILE A 89 7.58 -11.80 -25.08
N SER A 90 7.72 -12.88 -24.31
CA SER A 90 8.26 -12.83 -22.96
C SER A 90 9.59 -13.57 -22.88
N VAL A 91 10.48 -13.07 -22.04
CA VAL A 91 11.76 -13.70 -21.76
C VAL A 91 11.92 -13.81 -20.24
N THR A 92 12.28 -14.99 -19.76
CA THR A 92 12.57 -15.26 -18.36
C THR A 92 13.93 -15.92 -18.21
N ASP A 93 14.54 -15.79 -17.03
CA ASP A 93 15.78 -16.51 -16.67
C ASP A 93 15.56 -17.45 -15.47
N LYS A 94 16.62 -18.09 -14.99
CA LYS A 94 16.58 -19.00 -13.84
C LYS A 94 16.23 -18.33 -12.51
N ASN A 95 16.36 -17.00 -12.42
CA ASN A 95 16.06 -16.21 -11.24
C ASN A 95 14.62 -15.64 -11.29
N ASP A 96 13.81 -16.05 -12.30
CA ASP A 96 12.48 -15.54 -12.59
C ASP A 96 12.46 -14.02 -12.83
N ASN A 97 13.59 -13.46 -13.31
CA ASN A 97 13.58 -12.17 -13.93
C ASN A 97 12.74 -12.25 -15.20
N TYR A 98 11.95 -11.22 -15.48
CA TYR A 98 10.93 -11.24 -16.53
C TYR A 98 10.94 -9.96 -17.35
N ALA A 99 11.03 -10.08 -18.66
CA ALA A 99 10.82 -8.98 -19.60
C ALA A 99 9.78 -9.37 -20.66
N TYR A 100 9.02 -8.40 -21.09
CA TYR A 100 7.94 -8.56 -22.08
C TYR A 100 7.96 -7.39 -23.05
N GLY A 101 7.61 -7.67 -24.28
CA GLY A 101 7.39 -6.64 -25.29
C GLY A 101 6.92 -7.24 -26.61
N LYS A 102 6.90 -6.41 -27.64
CA LYS A 102 6.50 -6.82 -28.99
C LYS A 102 7.65 -6.63 -29.98
N THR A 103 7.76 -7.50 -30.95
CA THR A 103 8.70 -7.34 -32.05
C THR A 103 8.37 -6.09 -32.87
N ASP A 104 9.39 -5.42 -33.34
CA ASP A 104 9.34 -4.27 -34.23
C ASP A 104 9.03 -4.66 -35.68
N LYS A 105 9.12 -3.69 -36.60
CA LYS A 105 8.93 -3.91 -38.05
C LYS A 105 9.92 -4.89 -38.68
N ALA A 106 11.10 -5.05 -38.06
CA ALA A 106 12.12 -6.01 -38.46
C ALA A 106 11.92 -7.39 -37.82
N GLY A 107 10.85 -7.59 -37.07
CA GLY A 107 10.58 -8.81 -36.33
C GLY A 107 11.49 -9.00 -35.14
N GLN A 108 12.07 -7.93 -34.56
CA GLN A 108 13.05 -7.99 -33.48
C GLN A 108 12.54 -7.33 -32.19
N ILE A 109 13.00 -7.87 -31.09
CA ILE A 109 12.89 -7.24 -29.78
C ILE A 109 14.18 -7.44 -29.00
N THR A 110 14.65 -6.39 -28.33
CA THR A 110 15.77 -6.44 -27.39
C THR A 110 15.29 -6.33 -25.97
N VAL A 111 15.72 -7.21 -25.09
CA VAL A 111 15.29 -7.29 -23.69
C VAL A 111 16.47 -7.50 -22.73
N PRO A 112 16.38 -7.00 -21.48
CA PRO A 112 15.35 -6.12 -20.97
C PRO A 112 15.50 -4.69 -21.51
N THR A 113 14.39 -3.93 -21.54
CA THR A 113 14.38 -2.51 -21.87
C THR A 113 14.26 -1.65 -20.61
N GLY A 114 14.22 -0.31 -20.75
CA GLY A 114 13.94 0.61 -19.62
C GLY A 114 12.48 0.63 -19.17
N SER A 115 11.59 -0.13 -19.80
CA SER A 115 10.16 -0.19 -19.45
C SER A 115 9.57 -1.56 -19.74
N GLY A 116 8.45 -1.86 -19.08
CA GLY A 116 7.73 -3.11 -19.30
C GLY A 116 6.46 -3.19 -18.48
N LYS A 117 5.74 -4.31 -18.60
CA LYS A 117 4.56 -4.62 -17.78
C LYS A 117 4.84 -5.79 -16.85
N THR A 118 4.31 -5.72 -15.63
CA THR A 118 4.43 -6.82 -14.68
C THR A 118 3.64 -8.05 -15.16
N ASN A 119 4.21 -9.22 -14.96
CA ASN A 119 3.59 -10.52 -15.25
C ASN A 119 2.56 -10.94 -14.18
N GLU A 120 2.08 -12.18 -14.21
CA GLU A 120 1.14 -12.75 -13.24
C GLU A 120 1.72 -12.80 -11.81
N ASP A 121 3.03 -12.86 -11.64
CA ASP A 121 3.72 -12.76 -10.35
C ASP A 121 3.96 -11.29 -9.90
N GLY A 122 3.44 -10.32 -10.66
CA GLY A 122 3.64 -8.90 -10.41
C GLY A 122 5.06 -8.40 -10.70
N LYS A 123 5.87 -9.13 -11.48
CA LYS A 123 7.29 -8.83 -11.73
C LYS A 123 7.56 -8.31 -13.13
N VAL A 124 8.51 -7.40 -13.24
CA VAL A 124 9.14 -6.99 -14.49
C VAL A 124 10.61 -6.66 -14.25
N THR A 125 11.46 -7.02 -15.18
CA THR A 125 12.89 -6.68 -15.20
C THR A 125 13.14 -5.65 -16.29
N GLY A 126 13.81 -4.59 -15.92
CA GLY A 126 14.22 -3.53 -16.82
C GLY A 126 15.61 -3.02 -16.45
N GLY A 127 16.09 -2.01 -17.14
CA GLY A 127 17.37 -1.43 -16.84
C GLY A 127 17.52 0.00 -17.33
N TYR A 128 18.65 0.60 -17.00
CA TYR A 128 19.03 1.94 -17.43
C TYR A 128 20.55 2.06 -17.55
N GLU A 129 20.97 3.03 -18.33
CA GLU A 129 22.36 3.46 -18.41
C GLU A 129 22.46 4.82 -17.72
N ASP A 130 23.36 4.94 -16.75
CA ASP A 130 23.58 6.18 -16.02
C ASP A 130 24.43 7.19 -16.80
N ALA A 131 24.74 8.32 -16.17
CA ALA A 131 25.50 9.40 -16.82
C ALA A 131 26.98 9.02 -17.13
N ASP A 132 27.48 8.04 -16.39
CA ASP A 132 28.86 7.54 -16.55
C ASP A 132 28.95 6.39 -17.58
N GLY A 133 27.78 5.97 -18.12
CA GLY A 133 27.68 4.90 -19.12
C GLY A 133 27.56 3.50 -18.49
N ASP A 134 27.46 3.42 -17.19
CA ASP A 134 27.25 2.15 -16.48
C ASP A 134 25.80 1.64 -16.66
N ARG A 135 25.67 0.35 -16.96
CA ARG A 135 24.38 -0.30 -17.23
C ARG A 135 23.90 -1.06 -15.99
N TRP A 136 22.70 -0.71 -15.53
CA TRP A 136 22.09 -1.25 -14.33
C TRP A 136 20.83 -2.02 -14.65
N THR A 137 20.66 -3.17 -14.01
CA THR A 137 19.47 -4.02 -14.13
C THR A 137 18.68 -4.01 -12.82
N LEU A 138 17.38 -3.75 -12.91
CA LEU A 138 16.47 -3.76 -11.79
C LEU A 138 15.30 -4.69 -12.09
N THR A 139 14.91 -5.49 -11.10
CA THR A 139 13.64 -6.23 -11.11
C THR A 139 12.70 -5.58 -10.12
N VAL A 140 11.55 -5.16 -10.62
CA VAL A 140 10.48 -4.51 -9.86
C VAL A 140 9.35 -5.49 -9.68
N LYS A 141 8.92 -5.69 -8.42
CA LYS A 141 7.74 -6.48 -8.08
C LYS A 141 6.70 -5.58 -7.42
N VAL A 142 5.46 -5.72 -7.85
CA VAL A 142 4.30 -4.93 -7.40
C VAL A 142 3.28 -5.87 -6.76
N ILE A 143 2.94 -5.63 -5.49
CA ILE A 143 2.00 -6.47 -4.75
C ILE A 143 1.04 -5.62 -3.92
N ARG A 144 -0.14 -6.15 -3.62
CA ARG A 144 -1.01 -5.63 -2.56
C ARG A 144 -0.35 -5.86 -1.20
N THR A 145 -0.32 -4.84 -0.36
CA THR A 145 0.39 -4.90 0.93
C THR A 145 -0.28 -5.87 1.91
N ASP A 146 -1.60 -5.84 1.98
CA ASP A 146 -2.43 -6.63 2.89
C ASP A 146 -2.46 -8.12 2.55
N THR A 147 -2.76 -8.43 1.31
CA THR A 147 -2.95 -9.81 0.82
C THR A 147 -1.69 -10.46 0.27
N LYS A 148 -0.62 -9.68 0.06
CA LYS A 148 0.62 -10.08 -0.65
C LYS A 148 0.36 -10.59 -2.08
N ARG A 149 -0.84 -10.37 -2.63
CA ARG A 149 -1.17 -10.77 -4.00
C ARG A 149 -0.43 -9.92 -5.02
N PRO A 150 0.13 -10.52 -6.06
CA PRO A 150 0.78 -9.79 -7.15
C PRO A 150 -0.21 -8.90 -7.89
N ILE A 151 0.26 -7.76 -8.40
CA ILE A 151 -0.48 -6.87 -9.29
C ILE A 151 0.13 -7.01 -10.69
N SER A 152 -0.54 -7.78 -11.53
CA SER A 152 -0.18 -8.00 -12.92
C SER A 152 -0.59 -6.82 -13.79
N GLY A 153 0.11 -6.58 -14.89
CA GLY A 153 -0.24 -5.55 -15.87
C GLY A 153 0.16 -4.11 -15.47
N SER A 154 0.82 -3.92 -14.31
CA SER A 154 1.37 -2.61 -13.96
C SER A 154 2.44 -2.18 -14.96
N GLU A 155 2.34 -0.96 -15.47
CA GLU A 155 3.36 -0.38 -16.36
C GLU A 155 4.51 0.17 -15.53
N VAL A 156 5.72 -0.33 -15.78
CA VAL A 156 6.93 0.08 -15.06
C VAL A 156 7.88 0.74 -16.05
N SER A 157 8.44 1.89 -15.69
CA SER A 157 9.52 2.53 -16.44
C SER A 157 10.66 2.91 -15.50
N ILE A 158 11.89 2.67 -15.95
CA ILE A 158 13.13 2.97 -15.24
C ILE A 158 13.86 4.05 -16.03
N GLY A 159 14.00 5.23 -15.42
CA GLY A 159 14.67 6.37 -16.04
C GLY A 159 16.20 6.28 -15.90
N LYS A 160 16.92 7.08 -16.68
CA LYS A 160 18.40 7.13 -16.74
C LYS A 160 19.11 7.35 -15.39
N THR A 161 18.41 7.85 -14.38
CA THR A 161 18.94 8.03 -13.01
C THR A 161 18.53 6.90 -12.07
N GLY A 162 17.93 5.83 -12.59
CA GLY A 162 17.40 4.73 -11.78
C GLY A 162 16.09 5.06 -11.07
N ASN A 163 15.44 6.20 -11.36
CA ASN A 163 14.13 6.52 -10.85
C ASN A 163 13.09 5.60 -11.49
N ILE A 164 12.20 5.04 -10.69
CA ILE A 164 11.21 4.07 -11.12
C ILE A 164 9.82 4.73 -11.09
N THR A 165 9.07 4.59 -12.17
CA THR A 165 7.66 4.95 -12.22
C THR A 165 6.85 3.68 -12.42
N VAL A 166 5.88 3.47 -11.54
CA VAL A 166 4.91 2.36 -11.61
C VAL A 166 3.54 2.97 -11.81
N LYS A 167 2.87 2.63 -12.92
CA LYS A 167 1.47 2.94 -13.14
C LYS A 167 0.68 1.65 -12.93
N LEU A 168 -0.23 1.66 -11.97
CA LEU A 168 -1.09 0.52 -11.67
C LEU A 168 -2.09 0.31 -12.81
N PRO A 169 -2.55 -0.93 -13.04
CA PRO A 169 -3.59 -1.20 -14.03
C PRO A 169 -4.93 -0.59 -13.61
N ASP A 170 -5.83 -0.40 -14.59
CA ASP A 170 -7.18 0.10 -14.37
C ASP A 170 -7.92 -0.78 -13.33
N GLY A 171 -8.63 -0.13 -12.40
CA GLY A 171 -9.30 -0.78 -11.27
C GLY A 171 -8.39 -1.16 -10.09
N ALA A 172 -7.12 -0.78 -10.13
CA ALA A 172 -6.21 -0.96 -9.00
C ALA A 172 -6.12 0.33 -8.17
N ASP A 173 -7.03 0.48 -7.22
CA ASP A 173 -7.07 1.62 -6.30
C ASP A 173 -5.77 1.76 -5.50
N LEU A 174 -5.42 3.01 -5.19
CA LEU A 174 -4.28 3.39 -4.36
C LEU A 174 -4.79 4.35 -3.27
N ASP A 175 -5.10 3.80 -2.11
CA ASP A 175 -5.60 4.55 -0.95
C ASP A 175 -5.17 3.85 0.36
N ALA A 176 -5.57 4.40 1.50
CA ALA A 176 -5.21 3.85 2.82
C ALA A 176 -5.66 2.38 3.05
N LYS A 177 -6.69 1.91 2.35
CA LYS A 177 -7.17 0.51 2.43
C LYS A 177 -6.53 -0.39 1.37
N HIS A 178 -6.04 0.20 0.29
CA HIS A 178 -5.52 -0.50 -0.87
C HIS A 178 -4.05 -0.15 -1.11
N GLN A 179 -3.23 -0.29 -0.07
CA GLN A 179 -1.79 -0.06 -0.18
C GLN A 179 -1.12 -1.03 -1.15
N VAL A 180 -0.06 -0.52 -1.78
CA VAL A 180 0.78 -1.28 -2.70
C VAL A 180 2.21 -1.28 -2.17
N THR A 181 2.84 -2.43 -2.15
CA THR A 181 4.28 -2.56 -1.87
C THR A 181 5.02 -2.79 -3.17
N ILE A 182 6.02 -1.94 -3.42
CA ILE A 182 6.96 -2.06 -4.53
C ILE A 182 8.25 -2.65 -3.97
N ILE A 183 8.71 -3.76 -4.54
CA ILE A 183 9.96 -4.42 -4.14
C ILE A 183 10.94 -4.29 -5.31
N VAL A 184 12.13 -3.78 -5.06
CA VAL A 184 13.16 -3.57 -6.06
C VAL A 184 14.41 -4.37 -5.71
N THR A 185 14.84 -5.21 -6.64
CA THR A 185 16.07 -5.99 -6.53
C THR A 185 16.93 -5.82 -7.77
N ASP A 186 18.20 -6.17 -7.69
CA ASP A 186 19.01 -6.40 -8.90
C ASP A 186 18.64 -7.75 -9.56
N HIS A 187 19.26 -8.05 -10.70
CA HIS A 187 19.06 -9.32 -11.41
C HIS A 187 19.56 -10.56 -10.63
N LYS A 188 20.32 -10.36 -9.54
CA LYS A 188 20.80 -11.41 -8.62
C LYS A 188 19.94 -11.55 -7.37
N LYS A 189 18.84 -10.79 -7.29
CA LYS A 189 17.88 -10.71 -6.15
C LYS A 189 18.41 -9.97 -4.92
N ASN A 190 19.48 -9.18 -5.03
CA ASN A 190 19.89 -8.32 -3.92
C ASN A 190 18.97 -7.11 -3.83
N PRO A 191 18.49 -6.76 -2.61
CA PRO A 191 17.63 -5.60 -2.41
C PRO A 191 18.31 -4.30 -2.83
N GLN A 192 17.55 -3.38 -3.41
CA GLN A 192 18.02 -2.08 -3.87
C GLN A 192 17.46 -0.95 -3.01
N GLU A 193 18.26 -0.48 -2.07
CA GLU A 193 17.94 0.62 -1.16
C GLU A 193 18.01 1.99 -1.86
N ASN A 194 17.27 2.97 -1.32
CA ASN A 194 17.27 4.38 -1.74
C ASN A 194 16.87 4.64 -3.20
N LYS A 195 16.15 3.73 -3.86
CA LYS A 195 15.60 3.94 -5.20
C LYS A 195 14.36 4.84 -5.13
N ASN A 196 14.40 5.95 -5.85
CA ASN A 196 13.23 6.84 -5.96
C ASN A 196 12.14 6.16 -6.78
N ILE A 197 10.93 6.08 -6.22
CA ILE A 197 9.78 5.47 -6.87
C ILE A 197 8.63 6.47 -6.91
N THR A 198 7.93 6.51 -8.04
CA THR A 198 6.65 7.18 -8.21
C THR A 198 5.62 6.14 -8.57
N VAL A 199 4.56 6.01 -7.78
CA VAL A 199 3.44 5.10 -8.05
C VAL A 199 2.22 5.93 -8.44
N LYS A 200 1.58 5.57 -9.55
CA LYS A 200 0.37 6.21 -10.06
C LYS A 200 -0.78 5.21 -10.01
N GLY A 201 -1.83 5.56 -9.29
CA GLY A 201 -3.09 4.81 -9.27
C GLY A 201 -3.98 5.14 -10.47
N ASP A 202 -5.09 4.43 -10.59
CA ASP A 202 -6.07 4.55 -11.68
C ASP A 202 -6.75 5.92 -11.69
N LEU A 203 -7.13 6.46 -10.53
CA LEU A 203 -7.85 7.73 -10.37
C LEU A 203 -6.89 8.96 -10.22
N ASN A 204 -5.74 8.94 -10.89
CA ASN A 204 -4.71 9.99 -10.84
C ASN A 204 -4.04 10.18 -9.46
N GLN A 205 -4.21 9.25 -8.52
CA GLN A 205 -3.41 9.27 -7.30
C GLN A 205 -1.93 9.13 -7.66
N THR A 206 -1.09 9.88 -6.97
CA THR A 206 0.36 9.81 -7.21
C THR A 206 1.07 9.84 -5.86
N GLU A 207 1.76 8.74 -5.57
CA GLU A 207 2.56 8.57 -4.38
C GLU A 207 4.04 8.50 -4.74
N LYS A 208 4.89 8.99 -3.85
CA LYS A 208 6.35 9.00 -4.05
C LYS A 208 7.05 8.56 -2.79
N GLY A 209 8.17 7.88 -2.95
CA GLY A 209 9.00 7.49 -1.83
C GLY A 209 10.31 6.88 -2.30
N LYS A 210 11.05 6.35 -1.33
CA LYS A 210 12.29 5.62 -1.58
C LYS A 210 12.20 4.23 -0.99
N THR A 211 12.85 3.27 -1.65
CA THR A 211 12.98 1.93 -1.08
C THR A 211 13.85 1.95 0.18
N ASP A 212 13.45 1.15 1.15
CA ASP A 212 14.20 0.89 2.39
C ASP A 212 15.38 -0.06 2.16
N LYS A 213 16.05 -0.46 3.26
CA LYS A 213 17.17 -1.43 3.25
C LYS A 213 16.81 -2.82 2.71
N ASN A 214 15.53 -3.18 2.69
CA ASN A 214 15.02 -4.43 2.12
C ASN A 214 14.65 -4.27 0.63
N GLY A 215 14.85 -3.08 0.06
CA GLY A 215 14.43 -2.76 -1.29
C GLY A 215 12.93 -2.53 -1.43
N GLU A 216 12.20 -2.24 -0.34
CA GLU A 216 10.75 -2.13 -0.32
C GLU A 216 10.28 -0.68 -0.13
N LEU A 217 9.21 -0.31 -0.84
CA LEU A 217 8.42 0.90 -0.61
C LEU A 217 6.95 0.52 -0.55
N THR A 218 6.26 0.88 0.52
CA THR A 218 4.80 0.76 0.63
C THR A 218 4.14 2.11 0.50
N VAL A 219 3.13 2.23 -0.37
CA VAL A 219 2.39 3.46 -0.64
C VAL A 219 0.87 3.21 -0.75
N PRO A 220 0.02 4.21 -0.38
CA PRO A 220 0.45 5.41 0.33
C PRO A 220 1.09 5.05 1.66
N GLU A 221 2.05 5.85 2.09
CA GLU A 221 2.53 5.77 3.46
C GLU A 221 1.33 6.13 4.34
N ILE A 222 0.79 5.15 5.05
CA ILE A 222 -0.11 5.46 6.14
C ILE A 222 0.86 5.89 7.24
N GLU A 223 0.86 7.18 7.60
CA GLU A 223 1.31 7.52 8.95
C GLU A 223 0.63 6.49 9.85
N GLU A 224 1.37 5.77 10.67
CA GLU A 224 0.76 4.95 11.70
C GLU A 224 -0.11 5.89 12.53
N THR A 225 -1.33 6.15 12.05
CA THR A 225 -2.41 6.57 12.92
C THR A 225 -2.43 5.46 13.93
N GLU A 226 -1.95 5.78 15.12
CA GLU A 226 -1.79 4.89 16.26
C GLU A 226 -2.86 3.81 16.17
N ARG A 227 -2.43 2.54 16.00
CA ARG A 227 -3.38 1.42 15.99
C ARG A 227 -3.94 1.35 17.39
N HIS A 228 -4.97 2.14 17.62
CA HIS A 228 -5.67 2.09 18.88
C HIS A 228 -6.25 0.70 19.09
N GLY A 229 -6.00 0.13 20.25
CA GLY A 229 -6.70 -1.05 20.71
C GLY A 229 -8.21 -0.83 20.68
N VAL A 230 -8.99 -1.85 20.98
CA VAL A 230 -10.46 -1.76 20.99
C VAL A 230 -10.92 -0.79 22.09
N TYR A 231 -11.16 0.49 21.73
CA TYR A 231 -11.65 1.50 22.66
C TYR A 231 -13.19 1.62 22.68
N ILE A 232 -13.88 1.13 21.63
CA ILE A 232 -15.33 1.00 21.58
C ILE A 232 -15.68 -0.48 21.50
N VAL A 233 -16.57 -0.93 22.39
CA VAL A 233 -17.08 -2.31 22.44
C VAL A 233 -18.59 -2.25 22.35
N GLY A 234 -19.20 -3.13 21.56
CA GLY A 234 -20.65 -3.30 21.51
C GLY A 234 -21.23 -3.86 22.82
N TYR A 235 -22.53 -3.99 22.87
CA TYR A 235 -23.24 -4.57 24.01
C TYR A 235 -23.07 -6.11 24.07
N THR A 236 -23.32 -6.68 25.24
CA THR A 236 -23.17 -8.13 25.47
C THR A 236 -24.13 -8.99 24.64
N ASP A 237 -25.18 -8.40 24.10
CA ASP A 237 -26.15 -9.03 23.20
C ASP A 237 -25.70 -9.00 21.72
N GLY A 238 -24.47 -8.51 21.45
CA GLY A 238 -23.89 -8.40 20.10
C GLY A 238 -24.35 -7.17 19.31
N THR A 239 -25.13 -6.27 19.91
CA THR A 239 -25.58 -5.02 19.27
C THR A 239 -24.61 -3.86 19.52
N PHE A 240 -24.65 -2.85 18.65
CA PHE A 240 -23.90 -1.60 18.82
C PHE A 240 -24.76 -0.43 19.29
N GLY A 241 -26.07 -0.44 18.96
CA GLY A 241 -27.05 0.56 19.37
C GLY A 241 -26.79 1.98 18.84
N PRO A 242 -26.61 2.20 17.52
CA PRO A 242 -26.18 3.48 16.97
C PRO A 242 -27.14 4.64 17.19
N SER A 243 -28.42 4.35 17.48
CA SER A 243 -29.45 5.35 17.76
C SER A 243 -29.67 5.62 19.26
N ARG A 244 -28.88 4.97 20.13
CA ARG A 244 -28.98 5.21 21.59
C ARG A 244 -28.13 6.40 21.99
N SER A 245 -28.63 7.19 22.93
CA SER A 245 -27.82 8.21 23.60
C SER A 245 -26.69 7.55 24.38
N MET A 246 -25.48 8.04 24.19
CA MET A 246 -24.32 7.58 24.96
C MET A 246 -24.43 8.03 26.42
N THR A 247 -24.10 7.15 27.36
CA THR A 247 -24.02 7.51 28.76
C THR A 247 -22.68 8.18 29.08
N ARG A 248 -22.62 8.89 30.21
CA ARG A 248 -21.40 9.53 30.69
C ARG A 248 -20.32 8.50 31.04
N SER A 249 -20.70 7.32 31.54
CA SER A 249 -19.75 6.23 31.80
C SER A 249 -19.19 5.59 30.51
N GLU A 250 -20.00 5.48 29.46
CA GLU A 250 -19.56 5.00 28.15
C GLU A 250 -18.55 5.98 27.52
N ALA A 251 -18.85 7.29 27.54
CA ALA A 251 -17.92 8.32 27.07
C ALA A 251 -16.59 8.30 27.86
N ALA A 252 -16.68 8.23 29.19
CA ALA A 252 -15.49 8.13 30.04
C ALA A 252 -14.65 6.89 29.71
N THR A 253 -15.27 5.77 29.40
CA THR A 253 -14.55 4.54 29.07
C THR A 253 -13.77 4.68 27.77
N ILE A 254 -14.32 5.33 26.74
CA ILE A 254 -13.63 5.59 25.47
C ILE A 254 -12.35 6.37 25.71
N PHE A 255 -12.44 7.56 26.32
CA PHE A 255 -11.28 8.42 26.57
C PHE A 255 -10.26 7.77 27.51
N ALA A 256 -10.72 7.02 28.53
CA ALA A 256 -9.82 6.34 29.45
C ALA A 256 -9.00 5.24 28.75
N ARG A 257 -9.63 4.47 27.87
CA ARG A 257 -8.93 3.43 27.10
C ARG A 257 -7.89 4.03 26.18
N LEU A 258 -8.24 5.08 25.45
CA LEU A 258 -7.31 5.77 24.55
C LEU A 258 -6.09 6.33 25.30
N LEU A 259 -6.33 7.00 26.44
CA LEU A 259 -5.22 7.56 27.24
C LEU A 259 -4.36 6.48 27.88
N ALA A 260 -4.97 5.40 28.39
CA ALA A 260 -4.22 4.30 29.00
C ALA A 260 -3.36 3.57 27.95
N GLU A 261 -3.87 3.39 26.74
CA GLU A 261 -3.12 2.81 25.63
C GLU A 261 -1.88 3.66 25.30
N LYS A 262 -2.05 4.97 25.13
CA LYS A 262 -0.93 5.90 24.89
C LYS A 262 0.14 5.83 25.99
N ASN A 263 -0.29 5.80 27.25
CA ASN A 263 0.60 5.81 28.40
C ASN A 263 1.18 4.42 28.72
N GLY A 264 0.72 3.35 28.08
CA GLY A 264 1.07 1.97 28.44
C GLY A 264 0.49 1.53 29.78
N ASP A 265 -0.59 2.20 30.27
CA ASP A 265 -1.20 1.94 31.56
C ASP A 265 -2.21 0.80 31.52
N THR A 266 -2.35 0.09 32.63
CA THR A 266 -3.42 -0.88 32.84
C THR A 266 -4.49 -0.32 33.79
N ILE A 267 -5.74 -0.26 33.34
CA ILE A 267 -6.84 0.22 34.16
C ILE A 267 -7.46 -0.93 34.95
N SER A 268 -7.51 -0.78 36.28
CA SER A 268 -8.20 -1.75 37.16
C SER A 268 -9.71 -1.76 36.90
N THR A 269 -10.31 -2.95 36.83
CA THR A 269 -11.76 -3.14 36.64
C THR A 269 -12.58 -2.78 37.88
N ALA A 270 -11.99 -2.62 39.05
CA ALA A 270 -12.64 -2.24 40.27
C ALA A 270 -11.86 -1.15 40.99
N ALA A 271 -12.47 0.01 41.23
CA ALA A 271 -11.77 1.13 41.82
C ALA A 271 -12.66 1.99 42.70
N ASN A 272 -12.11 2.46 43.81
CA ASN A 272 -12.76 3.50 44.61
C ASN A 272 -12.51 4.86 43.94
N THR A 273 -13.55 5.63 43.75
CA THR A 273 -13.53 6.98 43.20
C THR A 273 -13.92 8.01 44.30
N LYS A 274 -13.72 9.30 44.01
CA LYS A 274 -14.28 10.37 44.84
C LYS A 274 -15.78 10.54 44.65
N PHE A 275 -16.39 9.87 43.68
CA PHE A 275 -17.81 9.99 43.35
C PHE A 275 -18.64 8.92 44.09
N THR A 276 -19.60 9.37 44.88
CA THR A 276 -20.43 8.49 45.73
C THR A 276 -21.40 7.64 44.93
N ASP A 277 -21.75 8.06 43.73
CA ASP A 277 -22.64 7.39 42.78
C ASP A 277 -21.91 6.46 41.79
N VAL A 278 -20.61 6.21 42.00
CA VAL A 278 -19.80 5.27 41.24
C VAL A 278 -19.43 4.09 42.14
N PRO A 279 -20.20 3.00 42.16
CA PRO A 279 -19.87 1.83 42.95
C PRO A 279 -18.55 1.22 42.56
N ARG A 280 -17.74 0.78 43.54
CA ARG A 280 -16.41 0.22 43.33
C ARG A 280 -16.37 -0.87 42.27
N ASN A 281 -17.38 -1.75 42.23
CA ASN A 281 -17.44 -2.90 41.35
C ASN A 281 -18.24 -2.62 40.06
N ALA A 282 -18.64 -1.37 39.80
CA ALA A 282 -19.23 -1.00 38.53
C ALA A 282 -18.18 -1.17 37.41
N TRP A 283 -18.60 -1.68 36.27
CA TRP A 283 -17.69 -1.95 35.14
C TRP A 283 -16.91 -0.70 34.67
N TYR A 284 -17.46 0.48 34.92
CA TYR A 284 -16.88 1.76 34.56
C TYR A 284 -16.02 2.41 35.67
N SER A 285 -15.97 1.84 36.88
CA SER A 285 -15.36 2.51 38.03
C SER A 285 -13.87 2.83 37.85
N GLY A 286 -13.13 1.90 37.30
CA GLY A 286 -11.71 2.08 36.97
C GLY A 286 -11.48 3.18 35.95
N TYR A 287 -12.28 3.21 34.90
CA TYR A 287 -12.20 4.19 33.84
C TYR A 287 -12.52 5.61 34.32
N VAL A 288 -13.59 5.75 35.10
CA VAL A 288 -13.98 7.03 35.73
C VAL A 288 -12.86 7.54 36.68
N LYS A 289 -12.31 6.65 37.50
CA LYS A 289 -11.15 7.00 38.36
C LYS A 289 -9.96 7.47 37.57
N TYR A 290 -9.62 6.74 36.49
CA TYR A 290 -8.46 7.05 35.65
C TYR A 290 -8.60 8.43 35.02
N LEU A 291 -9.76 8.76 34.43
CA LEU A 291 -9.99 10.10 33.88
C LEU A 291 -10.02 11.20 34.93
N ALA A 292 -10.57 10.93 36.11
CA ALA A 292 -10.60 11.90 37.20
C ALA A 292 -9.19 12.22 37.72
N ASN A 293 -8.31 11.22 37.79
CA ASN A 293 -6.91 11.39 38.20
C ASN A 293 -6.09 12.16 37.16
N ASN A 294 -6.43 12.03 35.88
CA ASN A 294 -5.77 12.73 34.78
C ASN A 294 -6.44 14.07 34.42
N GLY A 295 -7.38 14.57 35.24
CA GLY A 295 -7.99 15.90 35.04
C GLY A 295 -9.00 16.01 33.91
N ILE A 296 -9.36 14.90 33.25
CA ILE A 296 -10.28 14.90 32.09
C ILE A 296 -11.74 15.03 32.54
N THR A 297 -12.07 14.49 33.71
CA THR A 297 -13.41 14.67 34.29
C THR A 297 -13.40 15.12 35.76
N TYR A 298 -14.28 16.04 36.09
CA TYR A 298 -14.46 16.51 37.45
C TYR A 298 -15.82 16.09 38.04
N GLY A 299 -16.67 15.36 37.25
CA GLY A 299 -18.03 15.00 37.59
C GLY A 299 -19.02 16.13 37.32
N LYS A 300 -20.30 15.89 37.64
CA LYS A 300 -21.34 16.94 37.68
C LYS A 300 -21.22 17.80 38.96
N SER A 301 -20.64 17.24 40.01
CA SER A 301 -20.26 17.93 41.23
C SER A 301 -18.98 17.28 41.81
N LYS A 302 -18.52 17.81 42.97
CA LYS A 302 -17.34 17.26 43.66
C LYS A 302 -17.47 15.75 43.97
N THR A 303 -18.70 15.27 44.19
CA THR A 303 -18.99 13.90 44.65
C THR A 303 -19.96 13.13 43.77
N ILE A 304 -20.45 13.72 42.68
CA ILE A 304 -21.42 13.08 41.77
C ILE A 304 -20.86 13.05 40.35
N PHE A 305 -20.81 11.88 39.73
CA PHE A 305 -20.41 11.67 38.36
C PHE A 305 -21.60 11.54 37.40
N ALA A 306 -22.72 10.97 37.86
CA ALA A 306 -23.91 10.61 37.10
C ALA A 306 -23.61 9.63 35.93
N PRO A 307 -23.14 8.40 36.22
CA PRO A 307 -22.63 7.48 35.22
C PRO A 307 -23.65 7.04 34.17
N ASN A 308 -24.93 6.91 34.57
CA ASN A 308 -26.02 6.42 33.74
C ASN A 308 -26.78 7.52 32.98
N ASP A 309 -26.50 8.79 33.28
CA ASP A 309 -27.11 9.90 32.54
C ASP A 309 -26.58 9.93 31.12
N ALA A 310 -27.44 10.29 30.16
CA ALA A 310 -27.01 10.63 28.82
C ALA A 310 -26.03 11.80 28.88
N ILE A 311 -24.88 11.66 28.23
CA ILE A 311 -23.91 12.76 28.10
C ILE A 311 -24.46 13.83 27.16
N THR A 312 -24.41 15.09 27.57
CA THR A 312 -24.78 16.19 26.68
C THR A 312 -23.65 16.48 25.70
N ARG A 313 -23.98 17.13 24.58
CA ARG A 313 -22.97 17.57 23.58
C ARG A 313 -21.90 18.45 24.23
N ALA A 314 -22.27 19.40 25.07
CA ALA A 314 -21.35 20.27 25.79
C ALA A 314 -20.45 19.50 26.77
N GLU A 315 -20.98 18.52 27.50
CA GLU A 315 -20.19 17.68 28.40
C GLU A 315 -19.20 16.80 27.65
N PHE A 316 -19.60 16.21 26.51
CA PHE A 316 -18.73 15.41 25.66
C PHE A 316 -17.61 16.27 25.06
N THR A 317 -17.95 17.43 24.50
CA THR A 317 -16.96 18.39 23.94
C THR A 317 -15.95 18.82 25.01
N THR A 318 -16.41 19.14 26.21
CA THR A 318 -15.52 19.48 27.33
C THR A 318 -14.56 18.34 27.67
N MET A 319 -15.06 17.11 27.70
CA MET A 319 -14.24 15.92 27.97
C MET A 319 -13.24 15.67 26.84
N ALA A 320 -13.63 15.86 25.59
CA ALA A 320 -12.77 15.72 24.42
C ALA A 320 -11.64 16.76 24.41
N VAL A 321 -11.92 18.02 24.71
CA VAL A 321 -10.88 19.06 24.76
C VAL A 321 -9.90 18.78 25.90
N ARG A 322 -10.35 18.46 27.10
CA ARG A 322 -9.46 18.12 28.23
C ARG A 322 -8.65 16.86 27.95
N PHE A 323 -9.24 15.88 27.25
CA PHE A 323 -8.52 14.71 26.82
C PHE A 323 -7.40 15.10 25.84
N PHE A 324 -7.68 15.97 24.88
CA PHE A 324 -6.67 16.44 23.93
C PHE A 324 -5.54 17.19 24.62
N GLU A 325 -5.83 18.05 25.60
CA GLU A 325 -4.81 18.77 26.39
C GLU A 325 -3.85 17.81 27.13
N VAL A 326 -4.32 16.63 27.54
CA VAL A 326 -3.52 15.61 28.24
C VAL A 326 -2.86 14.62 27.25
N TYR A 327 -3.55 14.29 26.18
CA TYR A 327 -3.17 13.30 25.18
C TYR A 327 -2.26 13.90 24.09
N GLY A 328 -2.52 15.13 23.66
CA GLY A 328 -1.89 15.72 22.48
C GLY A 328 -0.43 16.10 22.69
N ASP A 329 0.40 15.88 21.67
CA ASP A 329 1.81 16.31 21.61
C ASP A 329 1.98 17.52 20.66
N GLY A 330 0.90 18.13 20.18
CA GLY A 330 1.05 19.04 19.08
C GLY A 330 0.12 20.23 19.02
N ASP A 331 0.63 21.25 18.36
CA ASP A 331 -0.11 22.42 17.90
C ASP A 331 -1.13 21.97 16.84
N ALA A 332 -2.38 21.75 17.24
CA ALA A 332 -3.45 21.61 16.26
C ALA A 332 -3.63 22.95 15.55
N GLU A 333 -3.63 22.96 14.21
CA GLU A 333 -3.90 24.15 13.43
C GLU A 333 -5.21 24.80 13.86
N ILE A 334 -5.15 26.07 14.22
CA ILE A 334 -6.33 26.86 14.60
C ILE A 334 -6.96 27.39 13.32
N MET A 335 -8.21 27.08 13.08
CA MET A 335 -8.99 27.70 12.00
C MET A 335 -9.27 29.15 12.37
N GLU A 336 -8.79 30.12 11.58
CA GLU A 336 -8.75 31.53 11.93
C GLU A 336 -10.10 32.26 12.10
N GLN A 337 -11.25 31.64 11.85
CA GLN A 337 -12.55 32.31 11.93
C GLN A 337 -13.66 31.44 12.56
N PHE A 338 -13.82 31.55 13.86
CA PHE A 338 -15.05 31.15 14.53
C PHE A 338 -15.58 32.31 15.38
N SER A 339 -16.81 32.76 15.13
CA SER A 339 -17.41 33.90 15.84
C SER A 339 -18.05 33.48 17.16
N SER A 340 -19.04 32.62 17.14
CA SER A 340 -19.74 32.01 18.30
C SER A 340 -21.00 31.27 17.82
N PHE A 341 -21.53 30.36 18.64
CA PHE A 341 -22.87 29.78 18.45
C PHE A 341 -23.93 30.66 19.11
N ASN A 342 -25.13 30.79 18.50
CA ASN A 342 -26.22 31.66 18.98
C ASN A 342 -26.74 31.32 20.35
N ASP A 343 -26.69 30.04 20.73
CA ASP A 343 -27.22 29.47 21.99
C ASP A 343 -26.13 29.27 23.05
N VAL A 344 -24.89 29.64 22.77
CA VAL A 344 -23.77 29.54 23.72
C VAL A 344 -23.34 30.93 24.16
N SER A 345 -23.89 31.37 25.31
CA SER A 345 -23.46 32.65 25.90
C SER A 345 -22.02 32.58 26.46
N SER A 346 -21.34 33.71 26.52
CA SER A 346 -19.99 33.81 27.07
C SER A 346 -19.87 33.37 28.55
N GLY A 347 -20.97 33.40 29.29
CA GLY A 347 -21.01 32.92 30.65
C GLY A 347 -21.41 31.45 30.78
N TYR A 348 -21.64 30.75 29.69
CA TYR A 348 -21.92 29.32 29.74
C TYR A 348 -20.71 28.53 30.19
N TRP A 349 -20.89 27.58 31.12
CA TRP A 349 -19.79 26.85 31.74
C TRP A 349 -18.82 26.12 30.75
N ALA A 350 -19.33 25.74 29.58
CA ALA A 350 -18.59 25.02 28.57
C ALA A 350 -18.16 25.93 27.39
N ALA A 351 -18.41 27.25 27.44
CA ALA A 351 -18.22 28.15 26.32
C ALA A 351 -16.81 28.12 25.74
N GLU A 352 -15.78 28.15 26.58
CA GLU A 352 -14.37 28.12 26.14
C GLU A 352 -14.00 26.78 25.51
N TYR A 353 -14.48 25.65 26.04
CA TYR A 353 -14.26 24.34 25.45
C TYR A 353 -14.93 24.17 24.09
N ILE A 354 -16.18 24.66 23.98
CA ILE A 354 -16.94 24.65 22.71
C ILE A 354 -16.22 25.51 21.65
N LYS A 355 -15.79 26.71 22.05
CA LYS A 355 -15.03 27.61 21.19
C LYS A 355 -13.71 26.97 20.73
N TYR A 356 -12.97 26.36 21.66
CA TYR A 356 -11.74 25.66 21.34
C TYR A 356 -11.96 24.54 20.33
N ALA A 357 -12.92 23.67 20.55
CA ALA A 357 -13.24 22.57 19.65
C ALA A 357 -13.73 23.04 18.27
N ALA A 358 -14.46 24.15 18.21
CA ALA A 358 -14.88 24.75 16.94
C ALA A 358 -13.72 25.37 16.16
N LEU A 359 -12.79 26.06 16.84
CA LEU A 359 -11.58 26.63 16.22
C LEU A 359 -10.67 25.56 15.63
N HIS A 360 -10.67 24.34 16.22
CA HIS A 360 -9.93 23.20 15.70
C HIS A 360 -10.73 22.35 14.68
N GLY A 361 -11.92 22.79 14.29
CA GLY A 361 -12.76 22.10 13.32
C GLY A 361 -13.33 20.75 13.80
N TRP A 362 -13.26 20.45 15.12
CA TRP A 362 -13.76 19.18 15.69
C TRP A 362 -15.28 19.15 15.79
N ILE A 363 -15.89 20.29 15.87
CA ILE A 363 -17.34 20.45 15.94
C ILE A 363 -17.80 21.54 14.97
N ASN A 364 -18.95 21.29 14.36
CA ASN A 364 -19.72 22.29 13.60
C ASN A 364 -21.07 22.50 14.28
N GLY A 365 -21.59 23.72 14.19
CA GLY A 365 -22.97 24.01 14.61
C GLY A 365 -24.01 23.47 13.63
N TYR A 366 -25.25 23.66 13.98
CA TYR A 366 -26.38 23.42 13.10
C TYR A 366 -26.53 24.57 12.08
N GLY A 367 -27.33 24.34 11.03
CA GLY A 367 -27.53 25.32 9.95
C GLY A 367 -28.22 26.62 10.38
N ASP A 368 -28.82 26.64 11.57
CA ASP A 368 -29.41 27.82 12.22
C ASP A 368 -28.43 28.60 13.10
N GLY A 369 -27.17 28.18 13.17
CA GLY A 369 -26.13 28.79 13.97
C GLY A 369 -26.11 28.38 15.43
N SER A 370 -26.88 27.37 15.84
CA SER A 370 -26.84 26.80 17.18
C SER A 370 -25.76 25.73 17.33
N PHE A 371 -25.36 25.42 18.59
CA PHE A 371 -24.44 24.32 18.97
C PHE A 371 -25.21 23.00 19.24
#